data_447c18c564765fdc0ca45e983dd55991
#
_entry.id   447c18c564765fdc0ca45e983dd55991
#
_cell.length_a   1.000
_cell.length_b   1.000
_cell.length_c   1.000
_cell.angle_alpha   90.00
_cell.angle_beta   90.00
_cell.angle_gamma   90.00
#
_symmetry.space_group_name_H-M   'P 1'
#
loop_
_entity.id
_entity.type
_entity.pdbx_description
1 polymer ?
#
loop_
_entity_poly.entity_id
_entity_poly.type
_entity_poly.pdbx_seq_one_letter_code
_entity_poly.pdbx_strand_id
1 'polypeptide(L)'
;MNTDLKIIKKKYGEKFSKLCRDLFPSILETEGALVSIITSLFKENHYLYDDLVANDMVYKFQELVMNESNKQRLTFYETVKSPYELFKEKGYILKECLTNEEILSYKKYYAEDEKLCTFNGNRLATNRVFFAVKDDVEKIERKPFPKREDEYGTSVLSLQFTRANNYLSIKNRYNHTVNNPDATYQNNLENIAKGLTYSFEKYFGIRQSNTDLSFEIPNYVKTSEGKYYRYNVEWNNIYYCADNIVIDNFKEVSFPREKYVLFDGLVLDLVNKNIECYDEYRRDTFEDVCKDIKTIKIENNADSKNIYILCETGAKIYFELDKFNQIISVVMDGVERINDDFLENSFHIKRFSSKDTVVIEDRLLRDCSELEYLYLPKCEIIGDSFALRAENIKNVSLPNIKRVGYSFIAFAKNVETLYMPKLETIGNGFMFYNEKLQYINLPNVKRIGYSFMCENNSVLECNMPNLVIVGDSFLRHNKCLQKLNAPELQTVDKCFLINNNALTHIYMPNIENIGDSFLCNNEVIRNVYIPNVKFIGSNFLSKSSDIINNLYMPNLVSIGINFSSSRK
;
A
#
# COMPACT_ATOMS: atom_id res chain seq x y z
N MET A 1 20.84 -16.25 21.30
CA MET A 1 21.73 -15.62 20.30
C MET A 1 21.83 -16.59 19.14
N ASN A 2 21.43 -16.17 17.96
CA ASN A 2 21.40 -17.01 16.74
C ASN A 2 22.76 -17.66 16.48
N THR A 3 22.77 -18.91 16.00
CA THR A 3 23.99 -19.70 15.76
C THR A 3 24.88 -19.05 14.74
N ASP A 4 24.32 -18.50 13.65
CA ASP A 4 25.03 -17.79 12.59
C ASP A 4 25.80 -16.58 13.13
N LEU A 5 25.15 -15.76 13.95
CA LEU A 5 25.76 -14.60 14.57
C LEU A 5 26.92 -14.95 15.53
N LYS A 6 26.86 -16.12 16.18
CA LYS A 6 27.99 -16.60 17.01
C LYS A 6 29.20 -16.97 16.14
N ILE A 7 28.96 -17.64 15.03
CA ILE A 7 30.02 -18.04 14.08
C ILE A 7 30.62 -16.79 13.42
N ILE A 8 29.78 -15.87 12.94
CA ILE A 8 30.19 -14.59 12.33
C ILE A 8 30.99 -13.76 13.32
N LYS A 9 30.52 -13.64 14.58
CA LYS A 9 31.25 -12.93 15.64
C LYS A 9 32.63 -13.51 15.89
N LYS A 10 32.75 -14.84 15.92
CA LYS A 10 34.04 -15.53 16.13
C LYS A 10 35.02 -15.30 14.98
N LYS A 11 34.52 -15.23 13.74
CA LYS A 11 35.36 -15.17 12.54
C LYS A 11 35.67 -13.72 12.10
N TYR A 12 34.74 -12.80 12.26
CA TYR A 12 34.81 -11.44 11.72
C TYR A 12 34.63 -10.31 12.77
N GLY A 13 34.43 -10.67 14.04
CA GLY A 13 34.34 -9.73 15.16
C GLY A 13 32.93 -9.26 15.51
N GLU A 14 32.84 -8.57 16.65
CA GLU A 14 31.56 -8.13 17.26
C GLU A 14 30.83 -7.11 16.39
N LYS A 15 31.57 -6.11 15.86
CA LYS A 15 30.98 -5.03 15.04
C LYS A 15 30.31 -5.57 13.79
N PHE A 16 30.99 -6.50 13.09
CA PHE A 16 30.46 -7.12 11.88
C PHE A 16 29.26 -8.04 12.19
N SER A 17 29.31 -8.78 13.28
CA SER A 17 28.16 -9.60 13.72
C SER A 17 26.93 -8.73 14.05
N LYS A 18 27.14 -7.56 14.66
CA LYS A 18 26.04 -6.60 14.91
C LYS A 18 25.47 -6.06 13.61
N LEU A 19 26.32 -5.66 12.67
CA LEU A 19 25.91 -5.20 11.34
C LEU A 19 25.07 -6.27 10.62
N CYS A 20 25.51 -7.52 10.61
CA CYS A 20 24.77 -8.62 9.99
C CYS A 20 23.40 -8.84 10.62
N ARG A 21 23.28 -8.73 11.96
CA ARG A 21 22.01 -8.84 12.66
C ARG A 21 21.05 -7.72 12.25
N ASP A 22 21.55 -6.50 12.11
CA ASP A 22 20.74 -5.33 11.84
C ASP A 22 20.29 -5.28 10.36
N LEU A 23 21.12 -5.79 9.43
CA LEU A 23 20.84 -5.79 8.00
C LEU A 23 20.04 -7.00 7.47
N PHE A 24 20.19 -8.17 8.10
CA PHE A 24 19.69 -9.44 7.53
C PHE A 24 18.80 -10.23 8.51
N PRO A 25 17.81 -9.64 9.18
CA PRO A 25 16.96 -10.34 10.13
C PRO A 25 16.23 -11.53 9.49
N SER A 26 15.73 -11.38 8.27
CA SER A 26 14.99 -12.43 7.54
C SER A 26 15.86 -13.63 7.13
N ILE A 27 17.14 -13.40 6.79
CA ILE A 27 18.06 -14.50 6.45
C ILE A 27 18.48 -15.28 7.70
N LEU A 28 18.55 -14.61 8.86
CA LEU A 28 18.89 -15.22 10.15
C LEU A 28 17.81 -16.16 10.70
N GLU A 29 16.62 -16.16 10.16
CA GLU A 29 15.54 -17.10 10.51
C GLU A 29 15.88 -18.53 10.06
N THR A 30 16.70 -18.68 9.01
CA THR A 30 17.19 -19.98 8.54
C THR A 30 18.59 -20.23 9.07
N GLU A 31 18.75 -21.23 9.97
CA GLU A 31 20.04 -21.56 10.58
C GLU A 31 21.09 -21.97 9.52
N GLY A 32 22.26 -21.38 9.61
CA GLY A 32 23.38 -21.62 8.68
C GLY A 32 23.31 -20.83 7.37
N ALA A 33 22.20 -20.20 7.02
CA ALA A 33 22.01 -19.54 5.73
C ALA A 33 22.94 -18.33 5.57
N LEU A 34 22.97 -17.43 6.54
CA LEU A 34 23.79 -16.22 6.46
C LEU A 34 25.28 -16.53 6.50
N VAL A 35 25.72 -17.49 7.32
CA VAL A 35 27.12 -17.93 7.38
C VAL A 35 27.55 -18.52 6.03
N SER A 36 26.72 -19.33 5.40
CA SER A 36 26.98 -19.91 4.09
C SER A 36 27.17 -18.84 3.01
N ILE A 37 26.23 -17.88 2.94
CA ILE A 37 26.27 -16.77 1.99
C ILE A 37 27.53 -15.92 2.19
N ILE A 38 27.83 -15.47 3.40
CA ILE A 38 29.00 -14.63 3.70
C ILE A 38 30.29 -15.39 3.41
N THR A 39 30.33 -16.68 3.72
CA THR A 39 31.53 -17.48 3.45
C THR A 39 31.79 -17.64 1.95
N SER A 40 30.74 -17.82 1.14
CA SER A 40 30.83 -17.88 -0.31
C SER A 40 31.33 -16.55 -0.89
N LEU A 41 30.69 -15.45 -0.51
CA LEU A 41 31.02 -14.11 -1.00
C LEU A 41 32.48 -13.70 -0.70
N PHE A 42 32.95 -13.98 0.53
CA PHE A 42 34.32 -13.63 0.92
C PHE A 42 35.37 -14.60 0.36
N LYS A 43 34.96 -15.79 -0.04
CA LYS A 43 35.83 -16.71 -0.77
C LYS A 43 36.05 -16.27 -2.22
N GLU A 44 35.02 -15.75 -2.84
CA GLU A 44 35.07 -15.24 -4.22
C GLU A 44 35.71 -13.84 -4.30
N ASN A 45 35.56 -13.01 -3.26
CA ASN A 45 36.08 -11.64 -3.19
C ASN A 45 36.92 -11.44 -1.92
N HIS A 46 38.18 -11.78 -1.95
CA HIS A 46 39.09 -11.73 -0.79
C HIS A 46 39.21 -10.33 -0.14
N TYR A 47 39.06 -9.25 -0.91
CA TYR A 47 39.15 -7.87 -0.42
C TYR A 47 37.84 -7.28 0.05
N LEU A 48 36.72 -7.95 -0.16
CA LEU A 48 35.38 -7.38 0.14
C LEU A 48 35.21 -7.02 1.61
N TYR A 49 35.76 -7.81 2.55
CA TYR A 49 35.69 -7.53 3.97
C TYR A 49 36.50 -6.28 4.36
N ASP A 50 37.72 -6.15 3.85
CA ASP A 50 38.60 -5.02 4.13
C ASP A 50 38.06 -3.74 3.50
N ASP A 51 37.52 -3.81 2.31
CA ASP A 51 36.83 -2.69 1.64
C ASP A 51 35.58 -2.25 2.36
N LEU A 52 34.78 -3.17 2.91
CA LEU A 52 33.60 -2.88 3.71
C LEU A 52 33.94 -2.09 4.98
N VAL A 53 35.04 -2.49 5.64
CA VAL A 53 35.47 -1.87 6.91
C VAL A 53 36.15 -0.52 6.67
N ALA A 54 36.91 -0.38 5.55
CA ALA A 54 37.70 0.81 5.23
C ALA A 54 36.88 1.92 4.54
N ASN A 55 35.89 1.56 3.70
CA ASN A 55 35.23 2.48 2.76
C ASN A 55 33.72 2.67 2.99
N ASP A 56 33.17 2.20 4.12
CA ASP A 56 31.74 2.28 4.46
C ASP A 56 30.78 1.74 3.37
N MET A 57 31.20 0.63 2.70
CA MET A 57 30.46 0.03 1.59
C MET A 57 29.32 -0.89 2.04
N VAL A 58 28.63 -0.53 3.14
CA VAL A 58 27.54 -1.31 3.76
C VAL A 58 26.43 -1.62 2.76
N TYR A 59 26.07 -0.66 1.92
CA TYR A 59 25.01 -0.82 0.94
C TYR A 59 25.34 -1.88 -0.12
N LYS A 60 26.56 -1.84 -0.67
CA LYS A 60 27.01 -2.84 -1.65
C LYS A 60 27.10 -4.25 -1.05
N PHE A 61 27.50 -4.34 0.21
CA PHE A 61 27.51 -5.62 0.93
C PHE A 61 26.09 -6.17 1.10
N GLN A 62 25.14 -5.32 1.50
CA GLN A 62 23.73 -5.71 1.63
C GLN A 62 23.18 -6.23 0.30
N GLU A 63 23.46 -5.53 -0.79
CA GLU A 63 23.04 -5.95 -2.12
C GLU A 63 23.63 -7.31 -2.51
N LEU A 64 24.93 -7.53 -2.31
CA LEU A 64 25.59 -8.80 -2.63
C LEU A 64 25.05 -9.97 -1.81
N VAL A 65 24.80 -9.77 -0.51
CA VAL A 65 24.23 -10.81 0.36
C VAL A 65 22.81 -11.15 -0.07
N MET A 66 21.99 -10.16 -0.38
CA MET A 66 20.62 -10.37 -0.86
C MET A 66 20.60 -11.08 -2.21
N ASN A 67 21.48 -10.71 -3.13
CA ASN A 67 21.59 -11.35 -4.44
C ASN A 67 21.98 -12.83 -4.32
N GLU A 68 22.95 -13.16 -3.49
CA GLU A 68 23.38 -14.56 -3.29
C GLU A 68 22.30 -15.38 -2.57
N SER A 69 21.60 -14.79 -1.59
CA SER A 69 20.45 -15.42 -0.93
C SER A 69 19.35 -15.75 -1.93
N ASN A 70 19.03 -14.81 -2.79
CA ASN A 70 18.00 -14.97 -3.81
C ASN A 70 18.39 -16.05 -4.86
N LYS A 71 19.65 -16.07 -5.29
CA LYS A 71 20.16 -17.11 -6.20
C LYS A 71 20.06 -18.51 -5.61
N GLN A 72 20.36 -18.67 -4.31
CA GLN A 72 20.22 -19.96 -3.62
C GLN A 72 18.75 -20.39 -3.52
N ARG A 73 17.84 -19.46 -3.26
CA ARG A 73 16.38 -19.73 -3.26
C ARG A 73 15.88 -20.16 -4.64
N LEU A 74 16.31 -19.48 -5.70
CA LEU A 74 15.94 -19.83 -7.06
C LEU A 74 16.46 -21.21 -7.45
N THR A 75 17.69 -21.56 -7.11
CA THR A 75 18.25 -22.89 -7.33
C THR A 75 17.44 -23.96 -6.60
N PHE A 76 17.03 -23.69 -5.36
CA PHE A 76 16.16 -24.60 -4.62
C PHE A 76 14.78 -24.74 -5.30
N TYR A 77 14.17 -23.62 -5.71
CA TYR A 77 12.92 -23.61 -6.46
C TYR A 77 12.98 -24.45 -7.73
N GLU A 78 14.07 -24.36 -8.50
CA GLU A 78 14.24 -25.15 -9.72
C GLU A 78 14.37 -26.64 -9.47
N THR A 79 14.90 -27.04 -8.34
CA THR A 79 15.16 -28.44 -7.99
C THR A 79 14.06 -29.07 -7.13
N VAL A 80 13.11 -28.28 -6.62
CA VAL A 80 12.06 -28.78 -5.75
C VAL A 80 11.17 -29.81 -6.47
N LYS A 81 10.84 -30.89 -5.77
CA LYS A 81 9.98 -31.95 -6.26
C LYS A 81 8.52 -31.50 -6.36
N SER A 82 7.72 -32.23 -7.13
CA SER A 82 6.28 -31.95 -7.22
C SER A 82 5.57 -32.12 -5.86
N PRO A 83 4.43 -31.45 -5.64
CA PRO A 83 3.65 -31.65 -4.43
C PRO A 83 3.26 -33.11 -4.20
N TYR A 84 2.96 -33.84 -5.25
CA TYR A 84 2.65 -35.27 -5.16
C TYR A 84 3.81 -36.10 -4.59
N GLU A 85 5.05 -35.81 -5.01
CA GLU A 85 6.24 -36.51 -4.51
C GLU A 85 6.55 -36.11 -3.07
N LEU A 86 6.48 -34.81 -2.73
CA LEU A 86 6.74 -34.31 -1.38
C LEU A 86 5.74 -34.88 -0.36
N PHE A 87 4.47 -34.93 -0.70
CA PHE A 87 3.44 -35.54 0.15
C PHE A 87 3.66 -37.06 0.28
N LYS A 88 4.01 -37.76 -0.81
CA LYS A 88 4.31 -39.19 -0.78
C LYS A 88 5.48 -39.53 0.14
N GLU A 89 6.55 -38.73 0.13
CA GLU A 89 7.70 -38.89 1.05
C GLU A 89 7.34 -38.78 2.53
N LYS A 90 6.21 -38.13 2.83
CA LYS A 90 5.66 -37.98 4.18
C LYS A 90 4.53 -38.97 4.49
N GLY A 91 4.35 -39.98 3.64
CA GLY A 91 3.33 -40.99 3.81
C GLY A 91 1.90 -40.53 3.46
N TYR A 92 1.75 -39.51 2.62
CA TYR A 92 0.45 -39.06 2.14
C TYR A 92 0.22 -39.45 0.67
N ILE A 93 -1.03 -39.76 0.36
CA ILE A 93 -1.54 -39.77 -1.01
C ILE A 93 -2.23 -38.43 -1.25
N LEU A 94 -1.65 -37.59 -2.10
CA LEU A 94 -2.25 -36.32 -2.54
C LEU A 94 -3.10 -36.58 -3.79
N LYS A 95 -4.34 -36.12 -3.80
CA LYS A 95 -5.23 -36.18 -4.96
C LYS A 95 -5.98 -34.89 -5.19
N GLU A 96 -5.97 -34.39 -6.44
CA GLU A 96 -6.85 -33.31 -6.89
C GLU A 96 -8.25 -33.91 -7.20
N CYS A 97 -9.30 -33.27 -6.71
CA CYS A 97 -10.68 -33.61 -7.00
C CYS A 97 -11.17 -32.80 -8.19
N LEU A 98 -11.63 -33.48 -9.21
CA LEU A 98 -12.14 -32.89 -10.46
C LEU A 98 -13.67 -32.82 -10.50
N THR A 99 -14.36 -33.56 -9.63
CA THR A 99 -15.82 -33.56 -9.50
C THR A 99 -16.27 -33.38 -8.05
N ASN A 100 -17.51 -32.93 -7.86
CA ASN A 100 -18.06 -32.79 -6.51
C ASN A 100 -18.30 -34.18 -5.84
N GLU A 101 -18.56 -35.23 -6.61
CA GLU A 101 -18.65 -36.60 -6.09
C GLU A 101 -17.32 -37.06 -5.52
N GLU A 102 -16.20 -36.75 -6.18
CA GLU A 102 -14.86 -37.02 -5.64
C GLU A 102 -14.63 -36.29 -4.33
N ILE A 103 -14.99 -34.99 -4.21
CA ILE A 103 -14.90 -34.24 -2.95
C ILE A 103 -15.72 -34.93 -1.86
N LEU A 104 -16.96 -35.28 -2.15
CA LEU A 104 -17.86 -35.95 -1.19
C LEU A 104 -17.35 -37.32 -0.76
N SER A 105 -16.60 -38.02 -1.59
CA SER A 105 -16.02 -39.35 -1.27
C SER A 105 -15.05 -39.28 -0.07
N TYR A 106 -14.44 -38.13 0.17
CA TYR A 106 -13.54 -37.88 1.31
C TYR A 106 -14.28 -37.63 2.62
N LYS A 107 -15.59 -37.40 2.61
CA LYS A 107 -16.41 -37.18 3.82
C LYS A 107 -16.30 -38.36 4.81
N LYS A 108 -16.01 -39.55 4.33
CA LYS A 108 -15.80 -40.75 5.16
C LYS A 108 -14.67 -40.63 6.19
N TYR A 109 -13.71 -39.71 5.97
CA TYR A 109 -12.58 -39.45 6.88
C TYR A 109 -12.91 -38.41 7.95
N TYR A 110 -14.09 -37.79 7.90
CA TYR A 110 -14.52 -36.71 8.78
C TYR A 110 -15.70 -37.17 9.65
N ALA A 111 -15.90 -36.55 10.79
CA ALA A 111 -17.04 -36.82 11.63
C ALA A 111 -18.37 -36.49 10.91
N GLU A 112 -19.44 -37.25 11.19
CA GLU A 112 -20.74 -37.09 10.47
C GLU A 112 -21.39 -35.70 10.65
N ASP A 113 -21.14 -35.06 11.80
CA ASP A 113 -21.66 -33.73 12.16
C ASP A 113 -20.70 -32.58 11.81
N GLU A 114 -19.53 -32.85 11.28
CA GLU A 114 -18.61 -31.80 10.85
C GLU A 114 -19.10 -31.11 9.59
N LYS A 115 -19.51 -29.85 9.78
CA LYS A 115 -19.91 -28.94 8.71
C LYS A 115 -18.70 -28.28 8.07
N LEU A 116 -17.83 -29.06 7.44
CA LEU A 116 -16.76 -28.49 6.64
C LEU A 116 -17.34 -27.82 5.41
N CYS A 117 -17.02 -26.54 5.23
CA CYS A 117 -17.43 -25.79 4.05
C CYS A 117 -16.95 -26.43 2.73
N THR A 118 -15.90 -27.27 2.78
CA THR A 118 -15.40 -28.07 1.65
C THR A 118 -16.46 -28.98 1.05
N PHE A 119 -17.36 -29.53 1.87
CA PHE A 119 -18.40 -30.45 1.44
C PHE A 119 -19.74 -29.78 1.10
N ASN A 120 -19.81 -28.43 1.21
CA ASN A 120 -21.03 -27.68 0.97
C ASN A 120 -20.96 -26.95 -0.38
N GLY A 121 -22.00 -27.11 -1.20
CA GLY A 121 -22.18 -26.41 -2.47
C GLY A 121 -21.21 -26.84 -3.59
N ASN A 122 -21.17 -26.08 -4.67
CA ASN A 122 -20.26 -26.32 -5.81
C ASN A 122 -18.90 -25.66 -5.57
N ARG A 123 -18.03 -26.34 -4.83
CA ARG A 123 -16.68 -25.83 -4.49
C ARG A 123 -15.78 -25.65 -5.70
N LEU A 124 -15.90 -26.52 -6.69
CA LEU A 124 -15.07 -26.49 -7.89
C LEU A 124 -15.34 -25.26 -8.77
N ALA A 125 -16.48 -24.60 -8.61
CA ALA A 125 -16.74 -23.35 -9.33
C ALA A 125 -15.75 -22.24 -8.98
N THR A 126 -15.30 -22.18 -7.72
CA THR A 126 -14.45 -21.09 -7.20
C THR A 126 -13.08 -21.56 -6.73
N ASN A 127 -12.87 -22.87 -6.53
CA ASN A 127 -11.63 -23.41 -5.96
C ASN A 127 -11.12 -24.61 -6.76
N ARG A 128 -9.80 -24.84 -6.70
CA ARG A 128 -9.21 -26.17 -6.88
C ARG A 128 -9.19 -26.83 -5.51
N VAL A 129 -9.52 -28.11 -5.45
CA VAL A 129 -9.62 -28.87 -4.19
C VAL A 129 -8.75 -30.10 -4.25
N PHE A 130 -7.88 -30.25 -3.26
CA PHE A 130 -7.04 -31.44 -3.08
C PHE A 130 -7.29 -32.05 -1.70
N PHE A 131 -7.11 -33.33 -1.59
CA PHE A 131 -6.99 -34.03 -0.32
C PHE A 131 -5.66 -34.77 -0.25
N ALA A 132 -5.01 -34.67 0.92
CA ALA A 132 -3.85 -35.48 1.27
C ALA A 132 -4.22 -36.37 2.45
N VAL A 133 -4.15 -37.69 2.21
CA VAL A 133 -4.52 -38.72 3.19
C VAL A 133 -3.30 -39.60 3.43
N LYS A 134 -2.96 -39.90 4.70
CA LYS A 134 -1.88 -40.85 5.02
C LYS A 134 -2.24 -42.25 4.59
N ASP A 135 -1.26 -43.02 4.12
CA ASP A 135 -1.42 -44.37 3.60
C ASP A 135 -2.04 -45.36 4.59
N ASP A 136 -1.82 -45.15 5.90
CA ASP A 136 -2.24 -45.99 7.00
C ASP A 136 -3.57 -45.60 7.65
N VAL A 137 -4.26 -44.60 7.08
CA VAL A 137 -5.53 -44.13 7.64
C VAL A 137 -6.67 -45.06 7.24
N GLU A 138 -6.88 -46.12 8.03
CA GLU A 138 -8.14 -46.84 8.07
C GLU A 138 -9.23 -45.97 8.73
N LYS A 139 -10.53 -46.28 8.48
CA LYS A 139 -11.71 -45.62 9.02
C LYS A 139 -11.46 -45.03 10.43
N ILE A 140 -11.32 -43.71 10.51
CA ILE A 140 -11.10 -43.07 11.80
C ILE A 140 -12.42 -43.04 12.54
N GLU A 141 -12.51 -43.81 13.63
CA GLU A 141 -13.61 -43.74 14.55
C GLU A 141 -13.62 -42.36 15.23
N ARG A 142 -14.81 -41.80 15.35
CA ARG A 142 -15.13 -40.53 15.99
C ARG A 142 -14.59 -40.46 17.41
N LYS A 143 -13.60 -39.62 17.68
CA LYS A 143 -13.22 -39.22 19.04
C LYS A 143 -13.45 -37.72 19.19
N PRO A 144 -14.21 -37.27 20.18
CA PRO A 144 -14.56 -35.85 20.33
C PRO A 144 -13.38 -34.93 20.68
N PHE A 145 -12.25 -35.49 21.13
CA PHE A 145 -11.00 -34.76 21.35
C PHE A 145 -9.79 -35.68 21.12
N PRO A 146 -8.73 -35.18 20.45
CA PRO A 146 -7.56 -35.98 20.14
C PRO A 146 -6.82 -36.40 21.41
N LYS A 147 -6.56 -37.69 21.56
CA LYS A 147 -5.59 -38.24 22.50
C LYS A 147 -4.38 -38.77 21.76
N ARG A 148 -3.33 -37.98 21.78
CA ARG A 148 -1.90 -38.24 21.57
C ARG A 148 -1.36 -38.79 20.24
N GLU A 149 -2.01 -39.59 19.39
CA GLU A 149 -1.37 -40.13 18.19
C GLU A 149 -1.73 -39.38 16.90
N ASP A 150 -2.86 -38.68 16.87
CA ASP A 150 -3.23 -37.75 15.81
C ASP A 150 -3.68 -36.43 16.43
N GLU A 151 -2.84 -35.92 17.31
CA GLU A 151 -3.12 -34.76 18.18
C GLU A 151 -3.54 -33.52 17.40
N TYR A 152 -3.11 -33.44 16.15
CA TYR A 152 -3.35 -32.29 15.29
C TYR A 152 -4.27 -32.56 14.10
N GLY A 153 -4.80 -33.78 13.96
CA GLY A 153 -5.69 -34.15 12.86
C GLY A 153 -5.05 -34.08 11.49
N THR A 154 -3.73 -34.18 11.39
CA THR A 154 -2.98 -34.01 10.14
C THR A 154 -2.89 -35.27 9.28
N SER A 155 -3.41 -36.39 9.74
CA SER A 155 -3.52 -37.61 8.93
C SER A 155 -4.41 -37.43 7.68
N VAL A 156 -5.30 -36.44 7.72
CA VAL A 156 -6.14 -36.03 6.58
C VAL A 156 -6.12 -34.52 6.47
N LEU A 157 -5.71 -34.02 5.31
CA LEU A 157 -5.66 -32.58 5.00
C LEU A 157 -6.56 -32.29 3.81
N SER A 158 -7.35 -31.22 3.91
CA SER A 158 -8.04 -30.61 2.77
C SER A 158 -7.32 -29.33 2.35
N LEU A 159 -6.93 -29.27 1.08
CA LEU A 159 -6.25 -28.12 0.50
C LEU A 159 -7.18 -27.48 -0.53
N GLN A 160 -7.43 -26.20 -0.36
CA GLN A 160 -8.31 -25.45 -1.24
C GLN A 160 -7.61 -24.19 -1.74
N PHE A 161 -7.64 -24.01 -3.05
CA PHE A 161 -7.09 -22.83 -3.72
C PHE A 161 -8.21 -22.04 -4.34
N THR A 162 -8.39 -20.81 -3.89
CA THR A 162 -9.35 -19.88 -4.47
C THR A 162 -8.82 -19.38 -5.81
N ARG A 163 -9.57 -19.60 -6.90
CA ARG A 163 -9.14 -19.24 -8.27
C ARG A 163 -8.98 -17.72 -8.47
N ALA A 164 -9.73 -16.92 -7.72
CA ALA A 164 -9.72 -15.46 -7.88
C ALA A 164 -8.44 -14.78 -7.36
N ASN A 165 -7.80 -15.35 -6.33
CA ASN A 165 -6.64 -14.73 -5.68
C ASN A 165 -5.52 -15.72 -5.35
N ASN A 166 -5.55 -16.92 -5.92
CA ASN A 166 -4.59 -17.99 -5.68
C ASN A 166 -4.30 -18.28 -4.19
N TYR A 167 -5.26 -18.00 -3.32
CA TYR A 167 -5.10 -18.21 -1.88
C TYR A 167 -5.21 -19.68 -1.53
N LEU A 168 -4.19 -20.24 -0.83
CA LEU A 168 -4.19 -21.59 -0.31
C LEU A 168 -4.72 -21.61 1.12
N SER A 169 -5.80 -22.37 1.35
CA SER A 169 -6.27 -22.74 2.67
C SER A 169 -6.04 -24.23 2.89
N ILE A 170 -5.24 -24.59 3.90
CA ILE A 170 -5.05 -25.98 4.32
C ILE A 170 -5.70 -26.17 5.67
N LYS A 171 -6.56 -27.18 5.73
CA LYS A 171 -7.26 -27.54 6.97
C LYS A 171 -7.01 -29.02 7.30
N ASN A 172 -6.81 -29.26 8.58
CA ASN A 172 -6.79 -30.62 9.12
C ASN A 172 -8.22 -31.20 9.19
N ARG A 173 -8.33 -32.45 9.60
CA ARG A 173 -9.64 -33.12 9.68
C ARG A 173 -10.58 -32.54 10.74
N TYR A 174 -10.11 -31.68 11.64
CA TYR A 174 -10.92 -30.95 12.62
C TYR A 174 -11.29 -29.54 12.17
N ASN A 175 -11.10 -29.23 10.88
CA ASN A 175 -11.34 -27.92 10.28
C ASN A 175 -10.45 -26.78 10.81
N HIS A 176 -9.34 -27.10 11.46
CA HIS A 176 -8.38 -26.09 11.88
C HIS A 176 -7.41 -25.77 10.75
N THR A 177 -7.09 -24.49 10.59
CA THR A 177 -6.13 -24.04 9.58
C THR A 177 -4.71 -24.44 9.99
N VAL A 178 -4.03 -25.20 9.11
CA VAL A 178 -2.70 -25.77 9.36
C VAL A 178 -1.58 -24.74 9.15
N ASN A 179 -1.83 -23.71 8.37
CA ASN A 179 -0.87 -22.68 7.98
C ASN A 179 -1.03 -21.35 8.75
N ASN A 180 -1.69 -21.38 9.92
CA ASN A 180 -1.80 -20.20 10.77
C ASN A 180 -0.61 -20.15 11.77
N PRO A 181 0.30 -19.15 11.70
CA PRO A 181 1.44 -19.03 12.62
C PRO A 181 1.00 -18.79 14.08
N ASP A 182 -0.20 -18.25 14.32
CA ASP A 182 -0.76 -18.00 15.65
C ASP A 182 -1.48 -19.23 16.25
N ALA A 183 -1.63 -20.30 15.46
CA ALA A 183 -2.19 -21.53 15.99
C ALA A 183 -1.18 -22.17 16.96
N THR A 184 -1.64 -22.52 18.16
CA THR A 184 -0.89 -23.24 19.20
C THR A 184 -0.35 -24.61 18.74
N TYR A 185 -0.61 -24.97 17.50
CA TYR A 185 -0.22 -26.21 16.83
C TYR A 185 0.84 -25.88 15.79
N GLN A 186 2.07 -26.33 16.01
CA GLN A 186 3.26 -26.10 15.17
C GLN A 186 3.21 -26.79 13.78
N ASN A 187 2.05 -26.92 13.16
CA ASN A 187 1.88 -27.58 11.87
C ASN A 187 1.71 -26.57 10.74
N ASN A 188 2.74 -25.80 10.45
CA ASN A 188 2.80 -25.06 9.18
C ASN A 188 3.16 -26.02 8.02
N LEU A 189 2.98 -25.54 6.81
CA LEU A 189 3.20 -26.31 5.59
C LEU A 189 4.63 -26.86 5.49
N GLU A 190 5.62 -26.09 5.89
CA GLU A 190 7.03 -26.46 5.85
C GLU A 190 7.37 -27.55 6.88
N ASN A 191 6.62 -27.67 7.98
CA ASN A 191 6.75 -28.79 8.90
C ASN A 191 6.23 -30.11 8.31
N ILE A 192 5.27 -30.05 7.36
CA ILE A 192 4.78 -31.22 6.66
C ILE A 192 5.82 -31.69 5.65
N ALA A 193 6.33 -30.78 4.81
CA ALA A 193 7.38 -31.09 3.85
C ALA A 193 8.18 -29.82 3.49
N LYS A 194 9.50 -29.88 3.69
CA LYS A 194 10.40 -28.77 3.33
C LYS A 194 10.29 -28.46 1.84
N GLY A 195 10.09 -27.19 1.50
CA GLY A 195 9.96 -26.74 0.12
C GLY A 195 8.57 -26.92 -0.48
N LEU A 196 7.57 -27.26 0.32
CA LEU A 196 6.21 -27.51 -0.18
C LEU A 196 5.60 -26.23 -0.80
N THR A 197 5.86 -25.07 -0.24
CA THR A 197 5.42 -23.77 -0.76
C THR A 197 5.97 -23.52 -2.16
N TYR A 198 7.28 -23.71 -2.37
CA TYR A 198 7.90 -23.61 -3.69
C TYR A 198 7.36 -24.62 -4.68
N SER A 199 7.08 -25.84 -4.19
CA SER A 199 6.51 -26.90 -4.99
C SER A 199 5.11 -26.55 -5.50
N PHE A 200 4.25 -26.01 -4.65
CA PHE A 200 2.90 -25.58 -5.07
C PHE A 200 2.97 -24.45 -6.09
N GLU A 201 3.86 -23.49 -5.89
CA GLU A 201 4.02 -22.39 -6.82
C GLU A 201 4.51 -22.86 -8.19
N LYS A 202 5.58 -23.66 -8.21
CA LYS A 202 6.19 -24.17 -9.44
C LYS A 202 5.25 -25.05 -10.27
N TYR A 203 4.54 -25.97 -9.61
CA TYR A 203 3.75 -26.99 -10.32
C TYR A 203 2.28 -26.61 -10.50
N PHE A 204 1.75 -25.75 -9.65
CA PHE A 204 0.32 -25.40 -9.67
C PHE A 204 0.08 -23.90 -9.89
N GLY A 205 1.11 -23.07 -9.94
CA GLY A 205 0.99 -21.62 -10.07
C GLY A 205 0.33 -20.94 -8.87
N ILE A 206 0.48 -21.52 -7.67
CA ILE A 206 -0.26 -21.11 -6.48
C ILE A 206 0.68 -20.45 -5.49
N ARG A 207 0.44 -19.15 -5.23
CA ARG A 207 1.18 -18.37 -4.24
C ARG A 207 0.49 -18.43 -2.88
N GLN A 208 1.26 -18.50 -1.81
CA GLN A 208 0.74 -18.43 -0.46
C GLN A 208 0.72 -16.98 -0.01
N SER A 209 -0.46 -16.36 0.11
CA SER A 209 -0.58 -15.01 0.64
C SER A 209 -0.69 -15.05 2.18
N ASN A 210 -0.03 -14.11 2.85
CA ASN A 210 -0.19 -13.74 4.27
C ASN A 210 0.42 -14.64 5.34
N THR A 211 1.49 -15.33 5.05
CA THR A 211 2.41 -15.70 6.12
C THR A 211 3.73 -14.98 5.88
N ASP A 212 4.52 -14.70 6.93
CA ASP A 212 5.90 -14.22 6.84
C ASP A 212 6.84 -15.15 6.04
N LEU A 213 6.28 -16.19 5.46
CA LEU A 213 6.81 -17.11 4.47
C LEU A 213 6.40 -16.71 3.04
N SER A 214 6.09 -15.45 2.77
CA SER A 214 6.06 -14.94 1.40
C SER A 214 7.49 -15.04 0.86
N PHE A 215 7.82 -16.18 0.31
CA PHE A 215 8.95 -16.28 -0.57
C PHE A 215 8.59 -15.46 -1.80
N GLU A 216 8.99 -14.22 -1.80
CA GLU A 216 9.18 -13.54 -3.07
C GLU A 216 10.09 -14.45 -3.86
N ILE A 217 9.58 -15.00 -4.97
CA ILE A 217 10.49 -15.57 -5.96
C ILE A 217 11.38 -14.40 -6.32
N PRO A 218 12.68 -14.50 -6.09
CA PRO A 218 13.56 -13.41 -6.43
C PRO A 218 13.39 -13.14 -7.93
N ASN A 219 13.37 -11.89 -8.31
CA ASN A 219 13.36 -11.44 -9.69
C ASN A 219 14.65 -11.85 -10.41
N TYR A 220 14.86 -13.15 -10.58
CA TYR A 220 16.03 -13.72 -11.24
C TYR A 220 15.59 -14.62 -12.38
N VAL A 221 16.26 -14.44 -13.50
CA VAL A 221 16.19 -15.34 -14.65
C VAL A 221 17.48 -16.12 -14.77
N LYS A 222 17.38 -17.41 -15.06
CA LYS A 222 18.52 -18.28 -15.35
C LYS A 222 18.64 -18.47 -16.85
N THR A 223 19.83 -18.19 -17.38
CA THR A 223 20.12 -18.44 -18.80
C THR A 223 20.37 -19.92 -19.08
N SER A 224 20.26 -20.32 -20.35
CA SER A 224 20.60 -21.66 -20.83
C SER A 224 22.05 -22.07 -20.53
N GLU A 225 22.94 -21.11 -20.30
CA GLU A 225 24.34 -21.30 -19.90
C GLU A 225 24.51 -21.47 -18.38
N GLY A 226 23.40 -21.37 -17.61
CA GLY A 226 23.40 -21.53 -16.16
C GLY A 226 23.78 -20.27 -15.37
N LYS A 227 23.90 -19.12 -16.01
CA LYS A 227 24.11 -17.83 -15.34
C LYS A 227 22.80 -17.30 -14.79
N TYR A 228 22.85 -16.62 -13.65
CA TYR A 228 21.69 -16.00 -13.00
C TYR A 228 21.80 -14.47 -13.11
N TYR A 229 20.70 -13.84 -13.58
CA TYR A 229 20.60 -12.39 -13.67
C TYR A 229 19.38 -11.93 -12.88
N ARG A 230 19.57 -10.90 -12.03
CA ARG A 230 18.44 -10.20 -11.43
C ARG A 230 17.79 -9.34 -12.51
N TYR A 231 16.50 -9.53 -12.72
CA TYR A 231 15.75 -8.65 -13.62
C TYR A 231 14.91 -7.65 -12.83
N ASN A 232 14.76 -6.46 -13.40
CA ASN A 232 13.89 -5.42 -12.89
C ASN A 232 12.55 -5.46 -13.58
N VAL A 233 12.49 -6.02 -14.78
CA VAL A 233 11.34 -6.07 -15.66
C VAL A 233 11.27 -7.42 -16.34
N GLU A 234 10.06 -8.01 -16.35
CA GLU A 234 9.68 -9.13 -17.20
C GLU A 234 8.53 -8.69 -18.10
N TRP A 235 8.70 -8.82 -19.41
CA TRP A 235 7.67 -8.52 -20.40
C TRP A 235 7.77 -9.49 -21.57
N ASN A 236 6.69 -10.19 -21.88
CA ASN A 236 6.63 -11.17 -22.98
C ASN A 236 7.80 -12.19 -22.99
N ASN A 237 8.19 -12.71 -21.81
CA ASN A 237 9.36 -13.59 -21.59
C ASN A 237 10.72 -12.96 -21.93
N ILE A 238 10.77 -11.66 -22.06
CA ILE A 238 12.00 -10.88 -22.12
C ILE A 238 12.27 -10.32 -20.73
N TYR A 239 13.46 -10.53 -20.20
CA TYR A 239 13.87 -10.11 -18.87
C TYR A 239 14.92 -9.02 -18.98
N TYR A 240 14.61 -7.86 -18.40
CA TYR A 240 15.53 -6.71 -18.39
C TYR A 240 16.27 -6.65 -17.06
N CYS A 241 17.58 -6.88 -17.12
CA CYS A 241 18.46 -7.00 -15.96
C CYS A 241 19.23 -5.69 -15.72
N ALA A 242 19.89 -5.59 -14.56
CA ALA A 242 20.84 -4.52 -14.31
C ALA A 242 21.95 -4.50 -15.39
N ASP A 243 22.64 -3.36 -15.52
CA ASP A 243 23.73 -3.16 -16.49
C ASP A 243 23.34 -3.30 -17.98
N ASN A 244 22.05 -3.06 -18.30
CA ASN A 244 21.49 -3.16 -19.67
C ASN A 244 21.60 -4.59 -20.28
N ILE A 245 21.63 -5.60 -19.46
CA ILE A 245 21.57 -6.99 -19.89
C ILE A 245 20.11 -7.36 -20.12
N VAL A 246 19.84 -7.98 -21.26
CA VAL A 246 18.53 -8.52 -21.61
C VAL A 246 18.63 -10.02 -21.82
N ILE A 247 17.67 -10.76 -21.25
CA ILE A 247 17.54 -12.19 -21.44
C ILE A 247 16.28 -12.44 -22.25
N ASP A 248 16.41 -12.97 -23.44
CA ASP A 248 15.33 -13.39 -24.31
C ASP A 248 15.46 -14.89 -24.57
N ASN A 249 14.37 -15.65 -24.38
CA ASN A 249 14.38 -17.10 -24.52
C ASN A 249 15.54 -17.78 -23.77
N PHE A 250 15.80 -17.33 -22.53
CA PHE A 250 16.88 -17.81 -21.64
C PHE A 250 18.32 -17.62 -22.19
N LYS A 251 18.51 -16.70 -23.14
CA LYS A 251 19.81 -16.32 -23.68
C LYS A 251 20.06 -14.83 -23.48
N GLU A 252 21.29 -14.49 -23.16
CA GLU A 252 21.72 -13.10 -23.11
C GLU A 252 21.72 -12.52 -24.53
N VAL A 253 21.00 -11.42 -24.72
CA VAL A 253 20.90 -10.70 -26.00
C VAL A 253 21.20 -9.22 -25.81
N SER A 254 21.58 -8.54 -26.89
CA SER A 254 21.70 -7.09 -26.86
C SER A 254 20.30 -6.45 -26.75
N PHE A 255 20.16 -5.48 -25.84
CA PHE A 255 18.89 -4.76 -25.70
C PHE A 255 18.52 -4.04 -27.02
N PRO A 256 17.34 -4.32 -27.59
CA PRO A 256 16.92 -3.69 -28.85
C PRO A 256 16.45 -2.24 -28.62
N ARG A 257 17.41 -1.34 -28.31
CA ARG A 257 17.17 0.09 -27.98
C ARG A 257 16.48 0.85 -29.10
N GLU A 258 16.56 0.35 -30.30
CA GLU A 258 15.85 0.90 -31.45
C GLU A 258 14.35 0.57 -31.49
N LYS A 259 13.91 -0.37 -30.67
CA LYS A 259 12.49 -0.81 -30.61
C LYS A 259 11.77 -0.39 -29.36
N TYR A 260 12.48 -0.39 -28.24
CA TYR A 260 11.85 -0.22 -26.92
C TYR A 260 12.60 0.77 -26.03
N VAL A 261 11.86 1.52 -25.23
CA VAL A 261 12.40 2.33 -24.13
C VAL A 261 11.74 1.93 -22.84
N LEU A 262 12.55 1.56 -21.86
CA LEU A 262 12.11 1.23 -20.51
C LEU A 262 12.28 2.43 -19.60
N PHE A 263 11.25 2.76 -18.85
CA PHE A 263 11.32 3.82 -17.85
C PHE A 263 10.22 3.65 -16.81
N ASP A 264 10.59 3.78 -15.55
CA ASP A 264 9.70 3.90 -14.39
C ASP A 264 8.50 2.91 -14.38
N GLY A 265 8.74 1.64 -14.69
CA GLY A 265 7.69 0.62 -14.72
C GLY A 265 6.95 0.52 -16.06
N LEU A 266 7.36 1.28 -17.08
CA LEU A 266 6.73 1.35 -18.38
C LEU A 266 7.66 0.89 -19.51
N VAL A 267 7.05 0.32 -20.55
CA VAL A 267 7.68 0.02 -21.85
C VAL A 267 7.04 0.88 -22.92
N LEU A 268 7.83 1.74 -23.55
CA LEU A 268 7.43 2.45 -24.73
C LEU A 268 7.89 1.66 -25.97
N ASP A 269 6.95 1.12 -26.71
CA ASP A 269 7.19 0.46 -28.00
C ASP A 269 7.27 1.49 -29.12
N LEU A 270 8.44 1.66 -29.68
CA LEU A 270 8.71 2.63 -30.74
C LEU A 270 8.19 2.18 -32.12
N VAL A 271 7.95 0.87 -32.28
CA VAL A 271 7.46 0.28 -33.53
C VAL A 271 5.93 0.37 -33.59
N ASN A 272 5.26 -0.15 -32.55
CA ASN A 272 3.80 -0.16 -32.46
C ASN A 272 3.23 1.14 -31.90
N LYS A 273 4.09 2.02 -31.41
CA LYS A 273 3.74 3.33 -30.82
C LYS A 273 2.70 3.23 -29.72
N ASN A 274 2.97 2.40 -28.75
CA ASN A 274 2.16 2.25 -27.54
C ASN A 274 3.03 2.29 -26.29
N ILE A 275 2.40 2.53 -25.14
CA ILE A 275 3.02 2.42 -23.81
C ILE A 275 2.30 1.30 -23.08
N GLU A 276 3.08 0.36 -22.57
CA GLU A 276 2.58 -0.75 -21.75
C GLU A 276 3.15 -0.64 -20.34
N CYS A 277 2.34 -0.94 -19.33
CA CYS A 277 2.78 -1.05 -17.95
C CYS A 277 3.13 -2.51 -17.65
N TYR A 278 4.33 -2.75 -17.10
CA TYR A 278 4.74 -4.09 -16.68
C TYR A 278 4.77 -4.24 -15.15
N ASP A 279 4.57 -3.16 -14.43
CA ASP A 279 4.49 -3.18 -12.98
C ASP A 279 3.08 -3.61 -12.56
N GLU A 280 2.95 -4.81 -12.01
CA GLU A 280 1.67 -5.36 -11.53
C GLU A 280 1.04 -4.57 -10.37
N TYR A 281 1.79 -3.65 -9.74
CA TYR A 281 1.29 -2.71 -8.75
C TYR A 281 0.79 -1.38 -9.33
N ARG A 282 1.10 -1.11 -10.61
CA ARG A 282 0.56 0.03 -11.35
C ARG A 282 -0.62 -0.45 -12.17
N ARG A 283 -1.79 0.04 -11.85
CA ARG A 283 -2.97 -0.11 -12.70
C ARG A 283 -2.83 0.82 -13.87
N ASP A 284 -2.94 0.24 -15.06
CA ASP A 284 -2.58 0.92 -16.30
C ASP A 284 -3.59 1.98 -16.70
N THR A 285 -3.14 3.23 -16.78
CA THR A 285 -3.91 4.35 -17.30
C THR A 285 -3.11 5.18 -18.31
N PHE A 286 -1.85 4.78 -18.58
CA PHE A 286 -1.04 5.46 -19.59
C PHE A 286 -1.59 5.29 -20.99
N GLU A 287 -2.21 4.15 -21.31
CA GLU A 287 -2.89 3.92 -22.60
C GLU A 287 -3.99 4.93 -22.88
N ASP A 288 -4.75 5.34 -21.85
CA ASP A 288 -5.83 6.30 -22.01
C ASP A 288 -5.31 7.72 -22.27
N VAL A 289 -4.24 8.11 -21.59
CA VAL A 289 -3.63 9.44 -21.73
C VAL A 289 -2.77 9.53 -23.00
N CYS A 290 -2.07 8.45 -23.37
CA CYS A 290 -1.17 8.36 -24.51
C CYS A 290 -1.79 7.60 -25.69
N LYS A 291 -3.10 7.65 -25.83
CA LYS A 291 -3.83 6.93 -26.88
C LYS A 291 -3.49 7.44 -28.28
N ASP A 292 -3.43 6.49 -29.23
CA ASP A 292 -3.20 6.78 -30.67
C ASP A 292 -1.95 7.66 -30.89
N ILE A 293 -0.79 7.16 -30.47
CA ILE A 293 0.48 7.88 -30.61
C ILE A 293 0.84 8.08 -32.10
N LYS A 294 0.97 9.33 -32.49
CA LYS A 294 1.38 9.73 -33.83
C LYS A 294 2.89 9.73 -34.01
N THR A 295 3.60 10.42 -33.12
CA THR A 295 5.05 10.54 -33.19
C THR A 295 5.67 10.44 -31.79
N ILE A 296 6.87 9.84 -31.75
CA ILE A 296 7.72 9.77 -30.58
C ILE A 296 9.06 10.36 -30.93
N LYS A 297 9.59 11.25 -30.07
CA LYS A 297 10.95 11.77 -30.17
C LYS A 297 11.66 11.55 -28.85
N ILE A 298 12.90 11.06 -28.90
CA ILE A 298 13.73 10.81 -27.72
C ILE A 298 15.01 11.61 -27.83
N GLU A 299 15.35 12.33 -26.78
CA GLU A 299 16.59 13.07 -26.64
C GLU A 299 17.37 12.52 -25.43
N ASN A 300 18.58 12.05 -25.67
CA ASN A 300 19.47 11.57 -24.61
C ASN A 300 20.47 12.67 -24.27
N ASN A 301 20.48 13.10 -23.00
CA ASN A 301 21.46 14.02 -22.45
C ASN A 301 22.44 13.23 -21.54
N ALA A 302 23.47 13.91 -21.01
CA ALA A 302 24.48 13.25 -20.18
C ALA A 302 23.88 12.57 -18.93
N ASP A 303 22.93 13.25 -18.26
CA ASP A 303 22.34 12.82 -16.98
C ASP A 303 20.81 12.68 -17.01
N SER A 304 20.19 12.80 -18.19
CA SER A 304 18.74 12.74 -18.34
C SER A 304 18.33 12.22 -19.71
N LYS A 305 17.09 11.75 -19.81
CA LYS A 305 16.46 11.36 -21.07
C LYS A 305 15.12 12.07 -21.20
N ASN A 306 14.83 12.63 -22.34
CA ASN A 306 13.57 13.31 -22.63
C ASN A 306 12.78 12.53 -23.66
N ILE A 307 11.51 12.26 -23.38
CA ILE A 307 10.58 11.57 -24.28
C ILE A 307 9.44 12.54 -24.62
N TYR A 308 9.26 12.80 -25.90
CA TYR A 308 8.19 13.64 -26.43
C TYR A 308 7.22 12.77 -27.22
N ILE A 309 5.96 12.78 -26.83
CA ILE A 309 4.88 12.05 -27.47
C ILE A 309 3.87 13.05 -28.03
N LEU A 310 3.51 12.90 -29.29
CA LEU A 310 2.39 13.58 -29.92
C LEU A 310 1.34 12.54 -30.29
N CYS A 311 0.11 12.70 -29.81
CA CYS A 311 -1.03 11.85 -30.14
C CYS A 311 -1.78 12.36 -31.37
N GLU A 312 -2.58 11.51 -32.05
CA GLU A 312 -3.44 11.89 -33.17
C GLU A 312 -4.50 12.94 -32.77
N THR A 313 -4.92 12.95 -31.52
CA THR A 313 -5.82 13.97 -30.94
C THR A 313 -5.19 15.36 -30.85
N GLY A 314 -3.89 15.49 -31.09
CA GLY A 314 -3.11 16.70 -30.89
C GLY A 314 -2.56 16.87 -29.46
N ALA A 315 -2.87 15.98 -28.56
CA ALA A 315 -2.29 15.98 -27.21
C ALA A 315 -0.76 15.77 -27.28
N LYS A 316 -0.04 16.50 -26.44
CA LYS A 316 1.41 16.42 -26.32
C LYS A 316 1.78 16.04 -24.91
N ILE A 317 2.60 15.02 -24.78
CA ILE A 317 3.06 14.53 -23.50
C ILE A 317 4.58 14.49 -23.51
N TYR A 318 5.16 15.05 -22.48
CA TYR A 318 6.60 15.10 -22.27
C TYR A 318 6.96 14.45 -20.96
N PHE A 319 7.89 13.51 -21.01
CA PHE A 319 8.53 12.89 -19.85
C PHE A 319 9.99 13.31 -19.79
N GLU A 320 10.41 13.75 -18.62
CA GLU A 320 11.82 13.90 -18.28
C GLU A 320 12.21 12.79 -17.31
N LEU A 321 13.22 12.02 -17.67
CA LEU A 321 13.73 10.91 -16.89
C LEU A 321 15.13 11.25 -16.36
N ASP A 322 15.43 10.76 -15.18
CA ASP A 322 16.78 10.82 -14.62
C ASP A 322 17.74 9.79 -15.29
N LYS A 323 18.97 9.74 -14.83
CA LYS A 323 19.99 8.77 -15.31
C LYS A 323 19.64 7.30 -15.05
N PHE A 324 18.67 7.03 -14.18
CA PHE A 324 18.17 5.69 -13.86
C PHE A 324 16.87 5.35 -14.60
N ASN A 325 16.46 6.18 -15.55
CA ASN A 325 15.18 6.11 -16.26
C ASN A 325 13.93 6.21 -15.36
N GLN A 326 14.02 6.92 -14.23
CA GLN A 326 12.88 7.23 -13.38
C GLN A 326 12.23 8.53 -13.85
N ILE A 327 10.91 8.60 -13.84
CA ILE A 327 10.18 9.82 -14.21
C ILE A 327 10.41 10.88 -13.13
N ILE A 328 10.99 12.03 -13.51
CA ILE A 328 11.17 13.18 -12.62
C ILE A 328 10.28 14.38 -12.98
N SER A 329 9.76 14.41 -14.20
CA SER A 329 8.86 15.48 -14.64
C SER A 329 7.91 14.97 -15.72
N VAL A 330 6.64 15.39 -15.63
CA VAL A 330 5.62 15.17 -16.68
C VAL A 330 4.95 16.47 -17.02
N VAL A 331 4.89 16.79 -18.33
CA VAL A 331 4.16 17.94 -18.86
C VAL A 331 3.20 17.48 -19.94
N MET A 332 1.95 17.89 -19.83
CA MET A 332 0.90 17.54 -20.79
C MET A 332 0.17 18.77 -21.31
N ASP A 333 -0.05 18.81 -22.63
CA ASP A 333 -0.86 19.80 -23.33
C ASP A 333 -1.96 19.10 -24.13
N GLY A 334 -3.17 19.67 -24.16
CA GLY A 334 -4.30 19.13 -24.91
C GLY A 334 -4.92 17.87 -24.31
N VAL A 335 -4.63 17.55 -23.04
CA VAL A 335 -5.24 16.47 -22.28
C VAL A 335 -6.32 17.06 -21.39
N GLU A 336 -7.60 16.84 -21.69
CA GLU A 336 -8.73 17.41 -20.94
C GLU A 336 -9.12 16.59 -19.72
N ARG A 337 -8.89 15.26 -19.75
CA ARG A 337 -9.23 14.32 -18.69
C ARG A 337 -8.06 13.39 -18.40
N ILE A 338 -7.79 13.15 -17.13
CA ILE A 338 -6.83 12.16 -16.65
C ILE A 338 -7.61 11.12 -15.87
N ASN A 339 -7.47 9.85 -16.28
CA ASN A 339 -8.16 8.73 -15.66
C ASN A 339 -7.49 8.27 -14.37
N ASP A 340 -8.05 7.23 -13.74
CA ASP A 340 -7.57 6.68 -12.48
C ASP A 340 -6.10 6.23 -12.52
N ASP A 341 -5.45 6.25 -11.38
CA ASP A 341 -4.13 5.66 -11.11
C ASP A 341 -2.96 6.25 -11.94
N PHE A 342 -3.15 7.33 -12.69
CA PHE A 342 -2.10 7.94 -13.49
C PHE A 342 -0.96 8.44 -12.60
N LEU A 343 0.27 7.97 -12.86
CA LEU A 343 1.46 8.26 -12.05
C LEU A 343 1.35 7.85 -10.56
N GLU A 344 0.44 6.94 -10.19
CA GLU A 344 0.42 6.36 -8.86
C GLU A 344 1.76 5.63 -8.60
N ASN A 345 2.35 5.80 -7.41
CA ASN A 345 3.64 5.23 -7.03
C ASN A 345 4.86 5.67 -7.86
N SER A 346 4.77 6.76 -8.61
CA SER A 346 5.93 7.40 -9.27
C SER A 346 6.74 8.21 -8.23
N PHE A 347 7.48 7.53 -7.37
CA PHE A 347 8.11 8.12 -6.17
C PHE A 347 9.07 9.25 -6.47
N HIS A 348 9.73 9.25 -7.65
CA HIS A 348 10.78 10.21 -8.02
C HIS A 348 10.26 11.41 -8.79
N ILE A 349 8.97 11.48 -9.09
CA ILE A 349 8.40 12.63 -9.79
C ILE A 349 8.48 13.89 -8.91
N LYS A 350 9.08 14.93 -9.47
CA LYS A 350 9.23 16.25 -8.80
C LYS A 350 8.29 17.29 -9.37
N ARG A 351 7.91 17.15 -10.64
CA ARG A 351 7.11 18.14 -11.35
C ARG A 351 6.00 17.49 -12.17
N PHE A 352 4.80 17.97 -11.98
CA PHE A 352 3.64 17.61 -12.79
C PHE A 352 2.93 18.85 -13.28
N SER A 353 2.69 18.92 -14.59
CA SER A 353 2.00 20.03 -15.22
C SER A 353 1.04 19.54 -16.30
N SER A 354 -0.21 19.96 -16.22
CA SER A 354 -1.20 19.75 -17.28
C SER A 354 -2.08 21.00 -17.42
N LYS A 355 -1.83 21.77 -18.48
CA LYS A 355 -2.45 23.10 -18.60
C LYS A 355 -3.91 23.06 -19.05
N ASP A 356 -4.34 22.00 -19.74
CA ASP A 356 -5.65 21.89 -20.34
C ASP A 356 -6.60 20.95 -19.62
N THR A 357 -6.10 20.20 -18.62
CA THR A 357 -6.91 19.24 -17.86
C THR A 357 -7.98 19.94 -17.03
N VAL A 358 -9.22 19.49 -17.23
CA VAL A 358 -10.43 19.95 -16.54
C VAL A 358 -10.87 18.95 -15.47
N VAL A 359 -10.77 17.64 -15.76
CA VAL A 359 -11.19 16.57 -14.86
C VAL A 359 -10.04 15.62 -14.59
N ILE A 360 -9.84 15.33 -13.34
CA ILE A 360 -8.92 14.31 -12.84
C ILE A 360 -9.74 13.31 -12.04
N GLU A 361 -9.62 12.03 -12.40
CA GLU A 361 -10.22 10.93 -11.67
C GLU A 361 -9.38 10.55 -10.43
N ASP A 362 -9.53 9.33 -9.92
CA ASP A 362 -8.94 8.95 -8.64
C ASP A 362 -7.43 8.66 -8.72
N ARG A 363 -6.74 8.86 -7.60
CA ARG A 363 -5.36 8.44 -7.31
C ARG A 363 -4.24 9.04 -8.18
N LEU A 364 -4.52 10.10 -8.95
CA LEU A 364 -3.44 10.84 -9.64
C LEU A 364 -2.37 11.25 -8.63
N LEU A 365 -1.09 10.94 -8.93
CA LEU A 365 0.09 11.30 -8.11
C LEU A 365 0.05 10.77 -6.66
N ARG A 366 -0.73 9.74 -6.39
CA ARG A 366 -0.75 9.09 -5.08
C ARG A 366 0.62 8.46 -4.80
N ASP A 367 1.10 8.59 -3.56
CA ASP A 367 2.39 8.09 -3.08
C ASP A 367 3.63 8.70 -3.79
N CYS A 368 3.48 9.84 -4.50
CA CYS A 368 4.57 10.59 -5.14
C CYS A 368 5.29 11.48 -4.13
N SER A 369 6.12 10.90 -3.27
CA SER A 369 6.71 11.58 -2.11
C SER A 369 7.65 12.73 -2.45
N GLU A 370 8.32 12.71 -3.61
CA GLU A 370 9.25 13.77 -4.05
C GLU A 370 8.57 14.91 -4.82
N LEU A 371 7.25 14.90 -4.99
CA LEU A 371 6.52 15.93 -5.74
C LEU A 371 6.67 17.31 -5.08
N GLU A 372 7.25 18.25 -5.83
CA GLU A 372 7.49 19.65 -5.39
C GLU A 372 6.62 20.67 -6.12
N TYR A 373 6.34 20.43 -7.39
CA TYR A 373 5.66 21.37 -8.27
C TYR A 373 4.43 20.74 -8.95
N LEU A 374 3.30 21.44 -8.84
CA LEU A 374 2.02 21.07 -9.42
C LEU A 374 1.42 22.27 -10.18
N TYR A 375 1.05 22.06 -11.46
CA TYR A 375 0.43 23.11 -12.28
C TYR A 375 -0.78 22.59 -13.05
N LEU A 376 -1.99 22.96 -12.61
CA LEU A 376 -3.30 22.52 -13.12
C LEU A 376 -4.26 23.72 -13.23
N PRO A 377 -3.99 24.69 -14.12
CA PRO A 377 -4.69 25.98 -14.10
C PRO A 377 -6.16 25.91 -14.49
N LYS A 378 -6.59 24.90 -15.28
CA LYS A 378 -7.97 24.76 -15.74
C LYS A 378 -8.77 23.70 -14.97
N CYS A 379 -8.14 22.98 -14.03
CA CYS A 379 -8.78 21.86 -13.36
C CYS A 379 -9.98 22.33 -12.52
N GLU A 380 -11.12 21.70 -12.75
CA GLU A 380 -12.39 21.99 -12.06
C GLU A 380 -12.80 20.88 -11.09
N ILE A 381 -12.47 19.64 -11.40
CA ILE A 381 -12.87 18.46 -10.62
C ILE A 381 -11.64 17.57 -10.40
N ILE A 382 -11.44 17.16 -9.16
CA ILE A 382 -10.43 16.18 -8.76
C ILE A 382 -11.11 15.09 -7.93
N GLY A 383 -10.86 13.84 -8.29
CA GLY A 383 -11.35 12.64 -7.63
C GLY A 383 -10.64 12.33 -6.31
N ASP A 384 -10.68 11.08 -5.89
CA ASP A 384 -10.21 10.62 -4.60
C ASP A 384 -8.69 10.41 -4.56
N SER A 385 -8.08 10.57 -3.38
CA SER A 385 -6.67 10.27 -3.10
C SER A 385 -5.66 11.00 -4.01
N PHE A 386 -6.01 12.17 -4.51
CA PHE A 386 -5.12 13.02 -5.30
C PHE A 386 -3.92 13.45 -4.46
N ALA A 387 -2.71 13.20 -4.98
CA ALA A 387 -1.44 13.54 -4.34
C ALA A 387 -1.38 13.13 -2.85
N LEU A 388 -2.05 12.04 -2.50
CA LEU A 388 -1.99 11.45 -1.16
C LEU A 388 -0.53 11.05 -0.86
N ARG A 389 0.01 11.49 0.28
CA ARG A 389 1.43 11.34 0.70
C ARG A 389 2.47 12.03 -0.21
N ALA A 390 2.09 13.05 -0.96
CA ALA A 390 3.04 13.92 -1.64
C ALA A 390 3.75 14.84 -0.63
N GLU A 391 4.73 14.30 0.10
CA GLU A 391 5.28 14.94 1.29
C GLU A 391 6.08 16.22 0.99
N ASN A 392 6.65 16.38 -0.21
CA ASN A 392 7.52 17.52 -0.55
C ASN A 392 6.79 18.71 -1.16
N ILE A 393 5.51 18.58 -1.47
CA ILE A 393 4.73 19.68 -2.04
C ILE A 393 4.55 20.80 -1.00
N LYS A 394 4.89 22.05 -1.39
CA LYS A 394 4.78 23.23 -0.51
C LYS A 394 3.64 24.16 -0.89
N ASN A 395 3.38 24.29 -2.17
CA ASN A 395 2.41 25.25 -2.68
C ASN A 395 1.37 24.54 -3.53
N VAL A 396 0.10 24.70 -3.18
CA VAL A 396 -1.03 24.15 -3.92
C VAL A 396 -1.88 25.30 -4.45
N SER A 397 -1.87 25.47 -5.77
CA SER A 397 -2.65 26.51 -6.46
C SER A 397 -3.54 25.88 -7.54
N LEU A 398 -4.85 25.86 -7.28
CA LEU A 398 -5.88 25.32 -8.16
C LEU A 398 -6.99 26.38 -8.34
N PRO A 399 -6.74 27.39 -9.18
CA PRO A 399 -7.59 28.61 -9.25
C PRO A 399 -9.01 28.34 -9.75
N ASN A 400 -9.24 27.26 -10.49
CA ASN A 400 -10.52 26.94 -11.07
C ASN A 400 -11.24 25.74 -10.43
N ILE A 401 -10.62 25.10 -9.44
CA ILE A 401 -11.20 23.91 -8.79
C ILE A 401 -12.53 24.23 -8.11
N LYS A 402 -13.54 23.40 -8.38
CA LYS A 402 -14.90 23.49 -7.79
C LYS A 402 -15.17 22.35 -6.82
N ARG A 403 -14.59 21.17 -7.07
CA ARG A 403 -14.84 19.97 -6.29
C ARG A 403 -13.56 19.14 -6.13
N VAL A 404 -13.34 18.64 -4.91
CA VAL A 404 -12.29 17.65 -4.60
C VAL A 404 -12.91 16.46 -3.87
N GLY A 405 -12.40 15.26 -4.18
CA GLY A 405 -12.82 13.99 -3.60
C GLY A 405 -12.21 13.73 -2.22
N TYR A 406 -12.12 12.44 -1.85
CA TYR A 406 -11.61 11.98 -0.55
C TYR A 406 -10.09 12.04 -0.50
N SER A 407 -9.55 12.25 0.72
CA SER A 407 -8.10 12.23 0.98
C SER A 407 -7.26 13.12 0.05
N PHE A 408 -7.83 14.25 -0.37
CA PHE A 408 -7.12 15.25 -1.17
C PHE A 408 -5.89 15.76 -0.42
N ILE A 409 -4.70 15.51 -0.98
CA ILE A 409 -3.39 15.91 -0.43
C ILE A 409 -3.25 15.57 1.07
N ALA A 410 -3.83 14.45 1.50
CA ALA A 410 -3.67 13.98 2.88
C ALA A 410 -2.24 13.45 3.11
N PHE A 411 -1.72 13.63 4.33
CA PHE A 411 -0.35 13.28 4.73
C PHE A 411 0.77 14.04 3.99
N ALA A 412 0.45 15.13 3.29
CA ALA A 412 1.43 16.02 2.70
C ALA A 412 1.89 17.06 3.75
N LYS A 413 2.88 16.71 4.55
CA LYS A 413 3.29 17.41 5.77
C LYS A 413 3.84 18.83 5.53
N ASN A 414 4.30 19.12 4.31
CA ASN A 414 5.05 20.34 4.02
C ASN A 414 4.27 21.42 3.27
N VAL A 415 2.95 21.27 3.07
CA VAL A 415 2.15 22.32 2.41
C VAL A 415 2.10 23.58 3.26
N GLU A 416 2.57 24.68 2.70
CA GLU A 416 2.64 26.02 3.34
C GLU A 416 1.55 26.94 2.81
N THR A 417 1.18 26.80 1.52
CA THR A 417 0.19 27.68 0.90
C THR A 417 -0.88 26.89 0.14
N LEU A 418 -2.12 27.35 0.26
CA LEU A 418 -3.30 26.79 -0.40
C LEU A 418 -4.11 27.90 -1.07
N TYR A 419 -4.28 27.82 -2.40
CA TYR A 419 -5.08 28.78 -3.17
C TYR A 419 -6.13 28.06 -4.04
N MET A 420 -7.39 28.06 -3.59
CA MET A 420 -8.52 27.38 -4.22
C MET A 420 -9.78 28.25 -4.13
N PRO A 421 -9.80 29.41 -4.78
CA PRO A 421 -10.85 30.43 -4.54
C PRO A 421 -12.25 30.04 -5.00
N LYS A 422 -12.38 29.07 -5.95
CA LYS A 422 -13.67 28.63 -6.49
C LYS A 422 -14.17 27.31 -5.89
N LEU A 423 -13.47 26.74 -4.92
CA LEU A 423 -13.85 25.47 -4.33
C LEU A 423 -15.19 25.56 -3.61
N GLU A 424 -16.15 24.68 -3.97
CA GLU A 424 -17.50 24.65 -3.44
C GLU A 424 -17.77 23.44 -2.56
N THR A 425 -17.18 22.29 -2.92
CA THR A 425 -17.42 21.01 -2.24
C THR A 425 -16.13 20.27 -1.96
N ILE A 426 -16.00 19.78 -0.73
CA ILE A 426 -14.85 19.04 -0.24
C ILE A 426 -15.31 17.66 0.25
N GLY A 427 -14.63 16.60 -0.22
CA GLY A 427 -14.81 15.23 0.26
C GLY A 427 -14.23 15.00 1.65
N ASN A 428 -14.15 13.72 2.05
CA ASN A 428 -13.65 13.35 3.38
C ASN A 428 -12.10 13.37 3.44
N GLY A 429 -11.54 13.60 4.64
CA GLY A 429 -10.10 13.48 4.86
C GLY A 429 -9.25 14.53 4.13
N PHE A 430 -9.82 15.68 3.78
CA PHE A 430 -9.11 16.76 3.12
C PHE A 430 -7.91 17.23 3.95
N MET A 431 -6.71 17.17 3.36
CA MET A 431 -5.46 17.63 3.97
C MET A 431 -5.23 17.14 5.41
N PHE A 432 -5.60 15.88 5.68
CA PHE A 432 -5.36 15.25 6.96
C PHE A 432 -3.85 15.13 7.23
N TYR A 433 -3.37 15.41 8.47
CA TYR A 433 -1.94 15.42 8.82
C TYR A 433 -1.06 16.34 7.96
N ASN A 434 -1.47 17.61 7.80
CA ASN A 434 -0.62 18.65 7.24
C ASN A 434 -0.03 19.51 8.36
N GLU A 435 1.29 19.68 8.42
CA GLU A 435 1.96 20.24 9.61
C GLU A 435 2.41 21.70 9.45
N LYS A 436 2.32 22.30 8.26
CA LYS A 436 2.88 23.65 8.01
C LYS A 436 1.88 24.71 7.60
N LEU A 437 0.72 24.33 7.09
CA LEU A 437 -0.28 25.29 6.64
C LEU A 437 -0.85 26.08 7.83
N GLN A 438 -0.72 27.41 7.78
CA GLN A 438 -1.16 28.30 8.86
C GLN A 438 -2.51 28.98 8.58
N TYR A 439 -2.81 29.26 7.34
CA TYR A 439 -3.98 30.05 6.95
C TYR A 439 -4.81 29.30 5.92
N ILE A 440 -6.10 29.17 6.18
CA ILE A 440 -7.07 28.58 5.28
C ILE A 440 -8.06 29.65 4.87
N ASN A 441 -8.17 29.87 3.56
CA ASN A 441 -9.16 30.78 3.01
C ASN A 441 -9.90 30.12 1.83
N LEU A 442 -11.10 29.62 2.09
CA LEU A 442 -11.96 28.89 1.16
C LEU A 442 -13.33 29.57 1.07
N PRO A 443 -13.39 30.76 0.39
CA PRO A 443 -14.54 31.66 0.50
C PRO A 443 -15.83 31.10 -0.11
N ASN A 444 -15.77 30.17 -1.04
CA ASN A 444 -16.95 29.63 -1.75
C ASN A 444 -17.38 28.24 -1.29
N VAL A 445 -16.68 27.63 -0.34
CA VAL A 445 -17.02 26.30 0.17
C VAL A 445 -18.34 26.35 0.92
N LYS A 446 -19.26 25.47 0.56
CA LYS A 446 -20.59 25.30 1.16
C LYS A 446 -20.73 24.02 1.95
N ARG A 447 -20.03 22.95 1.52
CA ARG A 447 -20.18 21.60 2.10
C ARG A 447 -18.81 20.95 2.26
N ILE A 448 -18.60 20.35 3.42
CA ILE A 448 -17.36 19.62 3.77
C ILE A 448 -17.75 18.24 4.32
N GLY A 449 -17.08 17.21 3.86
CA GLY A 449 -17.19 15.85 4.40
C GLY A 449 -16.58 15.71 5.79
N TYR A 450 -16.37 14.48 6.24
CA TYR A 450 -15.78 14.22 7.56
C TYR A 450 -14.23 14.30 7.54
N SER A 451 -13.65 14.46 8.73
CA SER A 451 -12.19 14.54 8.96
C SER A 451 -11.48 15.64 8.17
N PHE A 452 -12.14 16.80 8.01
CA PHE A 452 -11.52 17.96 7.38
C PHE A 452 -10.37 18.47 8.23
N MET A 453 -9.16 18.45 7.65
CA MET A 453 -7.93 18.99 8.25
C MET A 453 -7.70 18.55 9.71
N CYS A 454 -8.00 17.32 10.05
CA CYS A 454 -7.64 16.78 11.36
C CYS A 454 -6.12 16.68 11.54
N GLU A 455 -5.63 16.85 12.77
CA GLU A 455 -4.21 16.72 13.16
C GLU A 455 -3.27 17.76 12.49
N ASN A 456 -3.79 18.93 12.06
CA ASN A 456 -3.01 20.00 11.45
C ASN A 456 -2.64 21.06 12.49
N ASN A 457 -1.61 20.78 13.27
CA ASN A 457 -1.27 21.57 14.46
C ASN A 457 -0.71 22.98 14.17
N SER A 458 -0.49 23.38 12.93
CA SER A 458 0.02 24.71 12.55
C SER A 458 -1.05 25.71 12.15
N VAL A 459 -2.27 25.26 11.92
CA VAL A 459 -3.38 26.12 11.48
C VAL A 459 -3.71 27.15 12.56
N LEU A 460 -3.63 28.44 12.21
CA LEU A 460 -3.94 29.57 13.07
C LEU A 460 -5.33 30.14 12.80
N GLU A 461 -5.68 30.30 11.54
CA GLU A 461 -6.95 30.86 11.10
C GLU A 461 -7.60 30.05 9.98
N CYS A 462 -8.92 29.92 10.06
CA CYS A 462 -9.74 29.26 9.05
C CYS A 462 -10.91 30.18 8.66
N ASN A 463 -10.95 30.59 7.37
CA ASN A 463 -11.95 31.49 6.83
C ASN A 463 -12.78 30.81 5.73
N MET A 464 -14.05 30.54 6.04
CA MET A 464 -15.04 29.89 5.16
C MET A 464 -16.41 30.56 5.32
N PRO A 465 -16.58 31.79 4.85
CA PRO A 465 -17.77 32.60 5.15
C PRO A 465 -19.08 32.03 4.62
N ASN A 466 -19.07 31.20 3.58
CA ASN A 466 -20.25 30.60 2.96
C ASN A 466 -20.49 29.13 3.37
N LEU A 467 -19.76 28.61 4.35
CA LEU A 467 -19.88 27.22 4.79
C LEU A 467 -21.20 26.99 5.52
N VAL A 468 -21.97 25.99 5.06
CA VAL A 468 -23.31 25.67 5.58
C VAL A 468 -23.34 24.36 6.37
N ILE A 469 -22.67 23.33 5.88
CA ILE A 469 -22.71 21.97 6.45
C ILE A 469 -21.30 21.39 6.54
N VAL A 470 -20.99 20.79 7.68
CA VAL A 470 -19.77 20.01 7.89
C VAL A 470 -20.11 18.64 8.49
N GLY A 471 -19.35 17.64 8.05
CA GLY A 471 -19.42 16.28 8.60
C GLY A 471 -18.60 16.11 9.90
N ASP A 472 -18.45 14.86 10.32
CA ASP A 472 -17.74 14.48 11.54
C ASP A 472 -16.28 14.95 11.58
N SER A 473 -15.79 15.25 12.79
CA SER A 473 -14.37 15.52 13.07
C SER A 473 -13.79 16.71 12.29
N PHE A 474 -14.56 17.76 12.12
CA PHE A 474 -14.12 19.00 11.50
C PHE A 474 -13.07 19.72 12.37
N LEU A 475 -11.88 19.97 11.81
CA LEU A 475 -10.74 20.63 12.46
C LEU A 475 -10.36 20.00 13.82
N ARG A 476 -10.54 18.72 13.99
CA ARG A 476 -10.19 18.01 15.22
C ARG A 476 -8.68 18.00 15.41
N HIS A 477 -8.19 18.22 16.66
CA HIS A 477 -6.77 18.22 17.04
C HIS A 477 -5.91 19.28 16.35
N ASN A 478 -6.46 20.50 16.12
CA ASN A 478 -5.72 21.66 15.62
C ASN A 478 -5.34 22.58 16.77
N LYS A 479 -4.30 22.23 17.51
CA LYS A 479 -3.95 22.86 18.80
C LYS A 479 -3.62 24.35 18.70
N CYS A 480 -3.19 24.85 17.54
CA CYS A 480 -2.83 26.24 17.30
C CYS A 480 -3.98 27.09 16.74
N LEU A 481 -5.14 26.51 16.42
CA LEU A 481 -6.27 27.24 15.84
C LEU A 481 -6.80 28.30 16.79
N GLN A 482 -6.68 29.57 16.40
CA GLN A 482 -7.11 30.73 17.17
C GLN A 482 -8.45 31.30 16.69
N LYS A 483 -8.73 31.20 15.39
CA LYS A 483 -9.88 31.84 14.78
C LYS A 483 -10.53 30.96 13.70
N LEU A 484 -11.83 30.81 13.82
CA LEU A 484 -12.71 30.22 12.80
C LEU A 484 -13.76 31.25 12.40
N ASN A 485 -13.86 31.54 11.09
CA ASN A 485 -14.91 32.36 10.51
C ASN A 485 -15.81 31.49 9.60
N ALA A 486 -17.00 31.13 10.10
CA ALA A 486 -18.00 30.34 9.38
C ALA A 486 -19.42 30.78 9.81
N PRO A 487 -19.83 32.04 9.52
CA PRO A 487 -21.08 32.62 10.03
C PRO A 487 -22.34 31.95 9.47
N GLU A 488 -22.28 31.37 8.26
CA GLU A 488 -23.44 30.74 7.62
C GLU A 488 -23.63 29.26 8.02
N LEU A 489 -22.80 28.74 8.93
CA LEU A 489 -22.86 27.35 9.33
C LEU A 489 -24.18 27.04 10.09
N GLN A 490 -24.95 26.08 9.55
CA GLN A 490 -26.26 25.68 10.07
C GLN A 490 -26.23 24.35 10.79
N THR A 491 -25.41 23.42 10.31
CA THR A 491 -25.34 22.06 10.87
C THR A 491 -23.91 21.60 11.00
N VAL A 492 -23.57 21.11 12.17
CA VAL A 492 -22.33 20.41 12.45
C VAL A 492 -22.61 19.01 12.96
N ASP A 493 -21.87 18.04 12.45
CA ASP A 493 -21.99 16.66 12.91
C ASP A 493 -21.08 16.43 14.13
N LYS A 494 -20.68 15.21 14.42
CA LYS A 494 -19.97 14.86 15.66
C LYS A 494 -18.53 15.36 15.69
N CYS A 495 -17.99 15.48 16.89
CA CYS A 495 -16.57 15.76 17.12
C CYS A 495 -16.06 17.08 16.53
N PHE A 496 -16.90 18.09 16.42
CA PHE A 496 -16.56 19.41 15.90
C PHE A 496 -15.60 20.15 16.82
N LEU A 497 -14.45 20.57 16.30
CA LEU A 497 -13.41 21.33 17.00
C LEU A 497 -12.92 20.69 18.32
N ILE A 498 -12.81 19.38 18.40
CA ILE A 498 -12.23 18.70 19.58
C ILE A 498 -10.73 18.99 19.68
N ASN A 499 -10.23 19.26 20.91
CA ASN A 499 -8.80 19.47 21.22
C ASN A 499 -8.17 20.66 20.47
N ASN A 500 -8.85 21.79 20.37
CA ASN A 500 -8.33 23.05 19.81
C ASN A 500 -7.97 24.03 20.93
N ASN A 501 -6.84 23.82 21.56
CA ASN A 501 -6.48 24.46 22.82
C ASN A 501 -6.01 25.94 22.71
N ALA A 502 -6.02 26.53 21.51
CA ALA A 502 -5.76 27.96 21.32
C ALA A 502 -7.05 28.76 20.99
N LEU A 503 -8.17 28.09 20.74
CA LEU A 503 -9.43 28.71 20.36
C LEU A 503 -10.16 29.28 21.56
N THR A 504 -10.36 30.61 21.60
CA THR A 504 -10.94 31.31 22.74
C THR A 504 -12.39 31.75 22.53
N HIS A 505 -12.82 31.91 21.27
CA HIS A 505 -14.13 32.45 20.93
C HIS A 505 -14.77 31.64 19.79
N ILE A 506 -16.06 31.39 19.88
CA ILE A 506 -16.90 30.85 18.82
C ILE A 506 -18.07 31.79 18.57
N TYR A 507 -18.26 32.13 17.30
CA TYR A 507 -19.37 32.93 16.81
C TYR A 507 -20.01 32.23 15.60
N MET A 508 -21.18 31.61 15.81
CA MET A 508 -21.95 30.86 14.81
C MET A 508 -23.43 31.24 14.89
N PRO A 509 -23.79 32.40 14.33
CA PRO A 509 -25.13 32.97 14.54
C PRO A 509 -26.23 32.13 13.89
N ASN A 510 -25.94 31.37 12.85
CA ASN A 510 -26.93 30.63 12.06
C ASN A 510 -27.00 29.13 12.40
N ILE A 511 -26.21 28.66 13.37
CA ILE A 511 -26.20 27.22 13.69
C ILE A 511 -27.50 26.82 14.39
N GLU A 512 -28.16 25.75 13.86
CA GLU A 512 -29.40 25.22 14.41
C GLU A 512 -29.20 23.84 15.06
N ASN A 513 -28.34 23.00 14.48
CA ASN A 513 -28.15 21.63 14.92
C ASN A 513 -26.66 21.36 15.19
N ILE A 514 -26.38 20.82 16.35
CA ILE A 514 -25.05 20.45 16.82
C ILE A 514 -25.03 18.96 17.20
N GLY A 515 -24.14 18.19 16.60
CA GLY A 515 -23.92 16.78 16.93
C GLY A 515 -23.19 16.57 18.25
N ASP A 516 -22.82 15.30 18.54
CA ASP A 516 -22.14 14.93 19.77
C ASP A 516 -20.71 15.49 19.84
N SER A 517 -20.25 15.76 21.07
CA SER A 517 -18.86 16.12 21.38
C SER A 517 -18.38 17.44 20.74
N PHE A 518 -19.28 18.40 20.62
CA PHE A 518 -18.95 19.75 20.17
C PHE A 518 -18.03 20.47 21.17
N LEU A 519 -16.91 20.99 20.69
CA LEU A 519 -15.92 21.72 21.48
C LEU A 519 -15.38 20.95 22.70
N CYS A 520 -15.36 19.64 22.70
CA CYS A 520 -14.77 18.86 23.79
C CYS A 520 -13.27 19.10 23.94
N ASN A 521 -12.76 19.09 25.18
CA ASN A 521 -11.34 19.25 25.50
C ASN A 521 -10.70 20.55 24.96
N ASN A 522 -11.41 21.66 24.95
CA ASN A 522 -10.88 22.99 24.60
C ASN A 522 -10.60 23.79 25.88
N GLU A 523 -9.35 23.79 26.33
CA GLU A 523 -8.97 24.29 27.66
C GLU A 523 -9.03 25.82 27.82
N VAL A 524 -9.10 26.58 26.72
CA VAL A 524 -9.05 28.06 26.76
C VAL A 524 -10.29 28.73 26.19
N ILE A 525 -11.31 27.99 25.77
CA ILE A 525 -12.54 28.55 25.21
C ILE A 525 -13.30 29.37 26.27
N ARG A 526 -13.65 30.62 25.96
CA ARG A 526 -14.29 31.54 26.92
C ARG A 526 -15.66 32.02 26.49
N ASN A 527 -15.86 32.25 25.22
CA ASN A 527 -17.09 32.82 24.71
C ASN A 527 -17.65 31.95 23.58
N VAL A 528 -18.91 31.53 23.73
CA VAL A 528 -19.63 30.74 22.75
C VAL A 528 -20.95 31.42 22.44
N TYR A 529 -21.09 31.96 21.23
CA TYR A 529 -22.26 32.65 20.76
C TYR A 529 -22.94 31.85 19.65
N ILE A 530 -24.08 31.19 19.97
CA ILE A 530 -24.82 30.28 19.09
C ILE A 530 -26.35 30.52 19.30
N PRO A 531 -26.84 31.72 18.95
CA PRO A 531 -28.20 32.16 19.36
C PRO A 531 -29.34 31.34 18.77
N ASN A 532 -29.18 30.75 17.58
CA ASN A 532 -30.20 30.05 16.86
C ASN A 532 -30.21 28.53 17.07
N VAL A 533 -29.31 28.02 17.91
CA VAL A 533 -29.23 26.58 18.17
C VAL A 533 -30.52 26.06 18.82
N LYS A 534 -31.03 24.97 18.26
CA LYS A 534 -32.26 24.28 18.73
C LYS A 534 -31.92 22.94 19.37
N PHE A 535 -31.02 22.19 18.77
CA PHE A 535 -30.70 20.82 19.18
C PHE A 535 -29.20 20.66 19.36
N ILE A 536 -28.79 20.12 20.50
CA ILE A 536 -27.38 19.83 20.85
C ILE A 536 -27.29 18.37 21.27
N GLY A 537 -26.31 17.64 20.67
CA GLY A 537 -25.97 16.27 21.03
C GLY A 537 -25.32 16.15 22.41
N SER A 538 -24.88 14.94 22.72
CA SER A 538 -24.20 14.62 23.99
C SER A 538 -22.77 15.15 24.05
N ASN A 539 -22.22 15.28 25.29
CA ASN A 539 -20.86 15.73 25.56
C ASN A 539 -20.51 17.15 25.04
N PHE A 540 -21.49 18.03 24.95
CA PHE A 540 -21.29 19.43 24.58
C PHE A 540 -20.39 20.13 25.60
N LEU A 541 -19.28 20.73 25.14
CA LEU A 541 -18.27 21.40 25.98
C LEU A 541 -17.69 20.50 27.10
N SER A 542 -17.76 19.17 26.97
CA SER A 542 -17.21 18.28 27.97
C SER A 542 -15.70 18.54 28.14
N LYS A 543 -15.23 18.67 29.40
CA LYS A 543 -13.87 19.05 29.79
C LYS A 543 -13.38 20.42 29.27
N SER A 544 -14.31 21.30 28.88
CA SER A 544 -14.01 22.67 28.43
C SER A 544 -14.73 23.73 29.27
N SER A 545 -15.60 23.34 30.17
CA SER A 545 -16.60 24.20 30.79
C SER A 545 -16.13 25.10 31.92
N ASP A 546 -15.02 24.76 32.57
CA ASP A 546 -14.61 25.43 33.83
C ASP A 546 -14.16 26.90 33.62
N ILE A 547 -13.99 27.29 32.35
CA ILE A 547 -13.45 28.61 31.97
C ILE A 547 -14.38 29.44 31.06
N ILE A 548 -15.59 28.92 30.76
CA ILE A 548 -16.52 29.62 29.88
C ILE A 548 -17.15 30.80 30.62
N ASN A 549 -16.88 32.01 30.12
CA ASN A 549 -17.42 33.24 30.68
C ASN A 549 -18.81 33.57 30.14
N ASN A 550 -19.02 33.35 28.85
CA ASN A 550 -20.27 33.69 28.16
C ASN A 550 -20.72 32.55 27.26
N LEU A 551 -21.90 31.99 27.53
CA LEU A 551 -22.58 31.00 26.71
C LEU A 551 -23.97 31.54 26.38
N TYR A 552 -24.26 31.79 25.10
CA TYR A 552 -25.51 32.41 24.67
C TYR A 552 -26.29 31.50 23.71
N MET A 553 -27.39 30.91 24.18
CA MET A 553 -28.23 29.92 23.48
C MET A 553 -29.72 30.12 23.80
N PRO A 554 -30.34 31.28 23.50
CA PRO A 554 -31.71 31.59 23.95
C PRO A 554 -32.77 30.71 23.31
N ASN A 555 -32.53 30.10 22.16
CA ASN A 555 -33.49 29.29 21.41
C ASN A 555 -33.34 27.77 21.61
N LEU A 556 -32.51 27.34 22.57
CA LEU A 556 -32.26 25.92 22.82
C LEU A 556 -33.52 25.17 23.22
N VAL A 557 -33.84 24.11 22.48
CA VAL A 557 -35.00 23.24 22.73
C VAL A 557 -34.59 21.98 23.48
N SER A 558 -33.46 21.36 23.08
CA SER A 558 -33.03 20.09 23.65
C SER A 558 -31.52 19.98 23.65
N ILE A 559 -30.96 19.37 24.70
CA ILE A 559 -29.55 19.07 24.86
C ILE A 559 -29.35 17.64 25.35
N GLY A 560 -28.35 16.95 24.79
CA GLY A 560 -27.98 15.59 25.17
C GLY A 560 -27.36 15.49 26.57
N ILE A 561 -26.92 14.30 26.93
CA ILE A 561 -26.26 14.02 28.22
C ILE A 561 -24.85 14.54 28.30
N ASN A 562 -24.28 14.64 29.52
CA ASN A 562 -22.91 15.10 29.79
C ASN A 562 -22.60 16.53 29.31
N PHE A 563 -23.56 17.41 29.41
CA PHE A 563 -23.31 18.84 29.24
C PHE A 563 -22.30 19.31 30.31
N SER A 564 -21.21 19.92 29.89
CA SER A 564 -20.29 20.60 30.80
C SER A 564 -19.77 19.71 31.97
N SER A 565 -19.47 18.42 31.72
CA SER A 565 -18.86 17.60 32.78
C SER A 565 -17.43 18.05 33.07
N SER A 566 -17.19 18.61 34.29
CA SER A 566 -15.87 18.99 34.75
C SER A 566 -14.91 17.78 34.88
N ARG A 567 -13.59 18.00 34.73
CA ARG A 567 -12.57 17.03 35.13
C ARG A 567 -12.73 16.81 36.65
N LYS A 568 -13.14 15.60 37.09
CA LYS A 568 -12.86 15.11 38.43
C LYS A 568 -11.50 14.46 38.46
#